data_a0d6356926fb1a096500ae449ca55941
#
_entry.id   a0d6356926fb1a096500ae449ca55941
#
_cell.length_a   1.000
_cell.length_b   1.000
_cell.length_c   1.000
_cell.angle_alpha   90.00
_cell.angle_beta   90.00
_cell.angle_gamma   90.00
#
_symmetry.space_group_name_H-M   'P 1'
#
loop_
_entity.id
_entity.type
_entity.pdbx_description
1 polymer ?
#
loop_
_entity_poly.entity_id
_entity_poly.type
_entity_poly.pdbx_seq_one_letter_code
_entity_poly.pdbx_strand_id
1 'polypeptide(L)'
;MIALDAFAASVTTDQPPAGSSPALQALWWARRGDWARAHECVQAHEGEPDCDSVHAHLHREEGDLSNAGYWYRRAGRPVSQQSLEAEWTALATELLGPSR
;
A
#
# COMPACT_ATOMS: atom_id res chain seq x y z
N MET A 1 15.01 4.34 10.48
CA MET A 1 14.08 4.23 9.33
C MET A 1 14.54 3.12 8.41
N ILE A 2 13.62 2.25 7.98
CA ILE A 2 13.95 1.14 7.09
C ILE A 2 14.02 1.63 5.63
N ALA A 3 15.01 1.16 4.88
CA ALA A 3 15.12 1.46 3.46
C ALA A 3 14.13 0.63 2.65
N LEU A 4 13.76 1.12 1.46
CA LEU A 4 12.83 0.44 0.57
C LEU A 4 13.24 -1.00 0.26
N ASP A 5 14.52 -1.22 -0.06
CA ASP A 5 15.01 -2.56 -0.39
C ASP A 5 14.85 -3.52 0.79
N ALA A 6 15.17 -3.07 2.00
CA ALA A 6 15.01 -3.87 3.20
C ALA A 6 13.54 -4.14 3.50
N PHE A 7 12.68 -3.14 3.29
CA PHE A 7 11.24 -3.30 3.48
C PHE A 7 10.68 -4.36 2.51
N ALA A 8 11.01 -4.25 1.23
CA ALA A 8 10.55 -5.20 0.21
C ALA A 8 11.08 -6.62 0.49
N ALA A 9 12.34 -6.75 0.89
CA ALA A 9 12.93 -8.04 1.19
C ALA A 9 12.33 -8.68 2.45
N SER A 10 11.84 -7.88 3.40
CA SER A 10 11.32 -8.38 4.66
C SER A 10 10.03 -9.20 4.52
N VAL A 11 9.37 -9.17 3.34
CA VAL A 11 8.13 -9.93 3.11
C VAL A 11 8.34 -11.44 3.19
N THR A 12 9.57 -11.91 3.26
CA THR A 12 9.87 -13.33 3.48
C THR A 12 9.75 -13.73 4.95
N THR A 13 9.60 -12.77 5.85
CA THR A 13 9.38 -13.03 7.27
C THR A 13 7.89 -13.19 7.55
N ASP A 14 7.51 -13.40 8.82
CA ASP A 14 6.12 -13.66 9.18
C ASP A 14 5.29 -12.43 9.45
N GLN A 15 5.91 -11.29 9.69
CA GLN A 15 5.21 -10.07 10.07
C GLN A 15 5.91 -8.84 9.48
N PRO A 16 5.15 -7.75 9.27
CA PRO A 16 5.75 -6.48 8.84
C PRO A 16 6.78 -5.99 9.85
N PRO A 17 7.75 -5.19 9.40
CA PRO A 17 8.72 -4.59 10.31
C PRO A 17 8.01 -3.80 11.43
N ALA A 18 8.56 -3.90 12.64
CA ALA A 18 8.01 -3.20 13.80
C ALA A 18 7.97 -1.70 13.53
N GLY A 19 6.88 -1.05 13.95
CA GLY A 19 6.70 0.38 13.75
C GLY A 19 6.13 0.78 12.39
N SER A 20 5.80 -0.20 11.53
CA SER A 20 5.18 0.12 10.24
C SER A 20 3.78 0.72 10.44
N SER A 21 3.47 1.78 9.68
CA SER A 21 2.14 2.37 9.68
C SER A 21 1.12 1.38 9.10
N PRO A 22 -0.19 1.58 9.34
CA PRO A 22 -1.21 0.71 8.74
C PRO A 22 -1.11 0.63 7.22
N ALA A 23 -0.82 1.76 6.55
CA ALA A 23 -0.66 1.78 5.10
C ALA A 23 0.54 0.95 4.64
N LEU A 24 1.68 1.06 5.33
CA LEU A 24 2.85 0.24 5.04
C LEU A 24 2.60 -1.24 5.31
N GLN A 25 1.89 -1.55 6.40
CA GLN A 25 1.51 -2.93 6.70
C GLN A 25 0.67 -3.51 5.57
N ALA A 26 -0.25 -2.73 5.02
CA ALA A 26 -1.08 -3.18 3.91
C ALA A 26 -0.24 -3.46 2.67
N LEU A 27 0.70 -2.59 2.32
CA LEU A 27 1.61 -2.83 1.20
C LEU A 27 2.45 -4.09 1.41
N TRP A 28 2.89 -4.31 2.65
CA TRP A 28 3.67 -5.49 3.00
C TRP A 28 2.87 -6.78 2.78
N TRP A 29 1.63 -6.83 3.29
CA TRP A 29 0.79 -8.02 3.11
C TRP A 29 0.42 -8.23 1.64
N ALA A 30 0.19 -7.14 0.89
CA ALA A 30 -0.10 -7.24 -0.54
C ALA A 30 1.08 -7.88 -1.29
N ARG A 31 2.30 -7.47 -1.00
CA ARG A 31 3.52 -8.01 -1.62
C ARG A 31 3.72 -9.48 -1.25
N ARG A 32 3.32 -9.85 -0.05
CA ARG A 32 3.38 -11.23 0.42
C ARG A 32 2.29 -12.11 -0.20
N GLY A 33 1.33 -11.51 -0.90
CA GLY A 33 0.26 -12.24 -1.56
C GLY A 33 -0.98 -12.43 -0.71
N ASP A 34 -1.08 -11.76 0.44
CA ASP A 34 -2.25 -11.83 1.32
C ASP A 34 -3.10 -10.58 1.17
N TRP A 35 -3.89 -10.55 0.08
CA TRP A 35 -4.74 -9.41 -0.23
C TRP A 35 -5.75 -9.12 0.88
N ALA A 36 -6.35 -10.16 1.44
CA ALA A 36 -7.38 -9.98 2.47
C ALA A 36 -6.83 -9.27 3.71
N ARG A 37 -5.63 -9.66 4.15
CA ARG A 37 -4.98 -9.03 5.30
C ARG A 37 -4.56 -7.60 4.99
N ALA A 38 -4.07 -7.37 3.78
CA ALA A 38 -3.73 -6.02 3.31
C ALA A 38 -4.97 -5.12 3.35
N HIS A 39 -6.09 -5.60 2.83
CA HIS A 39 -7.34 -4.85 2.80
C HIS A 39 -7.84 -4.53 4.22
N GLU A 40 -7.74 -5.46 5.15
CA GLU A 40 -8.13 -5.24 6.54
C GLU A 40 -7.36 -4.08 7.16
N CYS A 41 -6.06 -3.97 6.88
CA CYS A 41 -5.22 -2.91 7.42
C CYS A 41 -5.73 -1.52 7.01
N VAL A 42 -6.08 -1.34 5.74
CA VAL A 42 -6.52 -0.02 5.25
C VAL A 42 -8.00 0.21 5.53
N GLN A 43 -8.81 -0.84 5.54
CA GLN A 43 -10.23 -0.71 5.85
C GLN A 43 -10.46 -0.20 7.28
N ALA A 44 -9.60 -0.60 8.20
CA ALA A 44 -9.66 -0.13 9.58
C ALA A 44 -9.33 1.36 9.73
N HIS A 45 -8.77 1.98 8.71
CA HIS A 45 -8.31 3.37 8.74
C HIS A 45 -8.83 4.19 7.55
N GLU A 46 -10.06 3.92 7.12
CA GLU A 46 -10.69 4.69 6.04
C GLU A 46 -10.75 6.16 6.41
N GLY A 47 -10.43 7.01 5.43
CA GLY A 47 -10.37 8.46 5.63
C GLY A 47 -8.96 8.99 5.88
N GLU A 48 -8.00 8.14 6.21
CA GLU A 48 -6.59 8.53 6.29
C GLU A 48 -6.01 8.47 4.87
N PRO A 49 -5.46 9.59 4.34
CA PRO A 49 -5.05 9.65 2.93
C PRO A 49 -4.07 8.54 2.51
N ASP A 50 -3.12 8.21 3.36
CA ASP A 50 -2.14 7.16 3.05
C ASP A 50 -2.82 5.81 2.91
N CYS A 51 -3.74 5.49 3.82
CA CYS A 51 -4.49 4.24 3.78
C CYS A 51 -5.43 4.21 2.59
N ASP A 52 -6.10 5.32 2.28
CA ASP A 52 -7.00 5.40 1.13
C ASP A 52 -6.23 5.21 -0.19
N SER A 53 -5.00 5.73 -0.28
CA SER A 53 -4.14 5.53 -1.45
C SER A 53 -3.79 4.06 -1.66
N VAL A 54 -3.43 3.36 -0.60
CA VAL A 54 -3.11 1.93 -0.67
C VAL A 54 -4.39 1.12 -0.93
N HIS A 55 -5.52 1.53 -0.35
CA HIS A 55 -6.82 0.92 -0.58
C HIS A 55 -7.16 0.91 -2.08
N ALA A 56 -6.91 2.05 -2.76
CA ALA A 56 -7.11 2.16 -4.20
C ALA A 56 -6.21 1.18 -4.95
N HIS A 57 -4.94 1.09 -4.56
CA HIS A 57 -3.98 0.15 -5.15
C HIS A 57 -4.46 -1.30 -5.02
N LEU A 58 -4.98 -1.67 -3.86
CA LEU A 58 -5.45 -3.04 -3.62
C LEU A 58 -6.63 -3.38 -4.52
N HIS A 59 -7.57 -2.45 -4.73
CA HIS A 59 -8.69 -2.70 -5.64
C HIS A 59 -8.23 -2.75 -7.09
N ARG A 60 -7.23 -1.97 -7.47
CA ARG A 60 -6.60 -2.09 -8.79
C ARG A 60 -6.00 -3.47 -8.99
N GLU A 61 -5.31 -3.97 -7.97
CA GLU A 61 -4.67 -5.28 -8.00
C GLU A 61 -5.69 -6.40 -8.22
N GLU A 62 -6.86 -6.31 -7.61
CA GLU A 62 -7.91 -7.32 -7.80
C GLU A 62 -8.73 -7.10 -9.07
N GLY A 63 -8.47 -6.03 -9.81
CA GLY A 63 -9.18 -5.74 -11.06
C GLY A 63 -10.49 -4.97 -10.90
N ASP A 64 -10.81 -4.49 -9.71
CA ASP A 64 -12.01 -3.69 -9.44
C ASP A 64 -11.70 -2.21 -9.66
N LEU A 65 -11.65 -1.80 -10.92
CA LEU A 65 -11.21 -0.45 -11.28
C LEU A 65 -12.20 0.63 -10.85
N SER A 66 -13.47 0.33 -10.78
CA SER A 66 -14.49 1.27 -10.32
C SER A 66 -14.28 1.60 -8.85
N ASN A 67 -14.08 0.60 -8.02
CA ASN A 67 -13.82 0.76 -6.60
C ASN A 67 -12.46 1.44 -6.36
N ALA A 68 -11.44 1.08 -7.16
CA ALA A 68 -10.15 1.74 -7.09
C ALA A 68 -10.30 3.25 -7.34
N GLY A 69 -11.08 3.64 -8.37
CA GLY A 69 -11.33 5.04 -8.68
C GLY A 69 -11.96 5.79 -7.51
N TYR A 70 -12.88 5.16 -6.82
CA TYR A 70 -13.50 5.73 -5.62
C TYR A 70 -12.44 6.07 -4.56
N TRP A 71 -11.54 5.13 -4.27
CA TRP A 71 -10.52 5.34 -3.23
C TRP A 71 -9.44 6.33 -3.65
N TYR A 72 -9.09 6.37 -4.95
CA TYR A 72 -8.18 7.42 -5.45
C TYR A 72 -8.78 8.80 -5.20
N ARG A 73 -10.08 8.97 -5.48
CA ARG A 73 -10.75 10.26 -5.24
C ARG A 73 -10.74 10.62 -3.76
N ARG A 74 -11.01 9.65 -2.90
CA ARG A 74 -10.97 9.89 -1.45
C ARG A 74 -9.58 10.28 -0.96
N ALA A 75 -8.55 9.70 -1.57
CA ALA A 75 -7.16 10.02 -1.22
C ALA A 75 -6.69 11.35 -1.82
N GLY A 76 -7.48 11.96 -2.70
CA GLY A 76 -7.10 13.20 -3.37
C GLY A 76 -6.04 12.98 -4.45
N ARG A 77 -6.03 11.80 -5.08
CA ARG A 77 -5.04 11.42 -6.09
C ARG A 77 -5.70 11.07 -7.42
N PRO A 78 -5.01 11.32 -8.53
CA PRO A 78 -5.48 10.80 -9.82
C PRO A 78 -5.33 9.29 -9.87
N VAL A 79 -6.15 8.64 -10.71
CA VAL A 79 -6.04 7.20 -10.94
C VAL A 79 -4.66 6.90 -11.52
N SER A 80 -3.96 5.93 -10.93
CA SER A 80 -2.62 5.59 -11.38
C SER A 80 -2.63 4.96 -12.76
N GLN A 81 -1.68 5.36 -13.61
CA GLN A 81 -1.44 4.78 -14.93
C GLN A 81 -0.20 3.89 -14.94
N GLN A 82 0.46 3.76 -13.79
CA GLN A 82 1.66 2.95 -13.66
C GLN A 82 1.31 1.46 -13.61
N SER A 83 2.30 0.60 -13.81
CA SER A 83 2.13 -0.82 -13.52
C SER A 83 1.87 -1.01 -12.03
N LEU A 84 1.28 -2.13 -11.65
CA LEU A 84 1.04 -2.44 -10.25
C LEU A 84 2.35 -2.45 -9.46
N GLU A 85 3.41 -3.02 -10.04
CA GLU A 85 4.73 -3.06 -9.40
C GLU A 85 5.28 -1.65 -9.18
N ALA A 86 5.20 -0.79 -10.19
CA ALA A 86 5.70 0.58 -10.10
C ALA A 86 4.91 1.39 -9.07
N GLU A 87 3.60 1.22 -9.04
CA GLU A 87 2.77 1.91 -8.05
C GLU A 87 3.09 1.44 -6.63
N TRP A 88 3.23 0.14 -6.42
CA TRP A 88 3.61 -0.40 -5.11
C TRP A 88 4.91 0.23 -4.61
N THR A 89 5.92 0.26 -5.50
CA THR A 89 7.22 0.84 -5.18
C THR A 89 7.11 2.33 -4.86
N ALA A 90 6.34 3.07 -5.66
CA ALA A 90 6.15 4.51 -5.43
C ALA A 90 5.45 4.77 -4.10
N LEU A 91 4.41 4.03 -3.79
CA LEU A 91 3.69 4.19 -2.53
C LEU A 91 4.58 3.83 -1.33
N ALA A 92 5.30 2.72 -1.41
CA ALA A 92 6.20 2.32 -0.33
C ALA A 92 7.30 3.36 -0.10
N THR A 93 7.87 3.87 -1.18
CA THR A 93 8.91 4.92 -1.09
C THR A 93 8.37 6.16 -0.39
N GLU A 94 7.19 6.60 -0.80
CA GLU A 94 6.54 7.77 -0.23
C GLU A 94 6.24 7.57 1.26
N LEU A 95 5.70 6.42 1.62
CA LEU A 95 5.29 6.14 3.00
C LEU A 95 6.47 5.90 3.93
N LEU A 96 7.59 5.38 3.42
CA LEU A 96 8.81 5.23 4.21
C LEU A 96 9.49 6.57 4.45
N GLY A 97 9.19 7.56 3.63
CA GLY A 97 9.77 8.89 3.73
C GLY A 97 11.16 8.98 3.10
N PRO A 98 11.76 10.17 3.15
CA PRO A 98 13.05 10.38 2.51
C PRO A 98 14.14 9.53 3.15
N SER A 99 14.97 8.92 2.29
CA SER A 99 16.14 8.16 2.71
C SER A 99 17.26 9.13 3.07
N ARG A 100 17.98 8.85 4.15
CA ARG A 100 19.09 9.69 4.60
C ARG A 100 20.28 8.85 4.95
#